data_686fd210da3e4fe8b4a8b1178f8f2bc4
#
_entry.id   686fd210da3e4fe8b4a8b1178f8f2bc4
#
_cell.length_a   1.000
_cell.length_b   1.000
_cell.length_c   1.000
_cell.angle_alpha   90.00
_cell.angle_beta   90.00
_cell.angle_gamma   90.00
#
_symmetry.space_group_name_H-M   'P 1'
#
loop_
_entity.id
_entity.type
_entity.pdbx_description
1 polymer ?
#
loop_
_entity_poly.entity_id
_entity_poly.type
_entity_poly.pdbx_seq_one_letter_code
_entity_poly.pdbx_strand_id
1 'polypeptide(L)'
;MSTALRRYPVLIALCVAALFMIVPFLIVALNAFKSPAEYSQNGPLSLPDGFYVDGLKDFWERVDYSQKLFNSLLISGFVAILAVVLSVLNAYAIGIGRIKGRTWVLAFFVLANMLPQEALVYPIYYLSKEAGLYDTRLSVIIVFTVIQAAFGTYLLSSVLGEFPREIIEAARIDGANKWQILWRIVVPVSRPTLGVLAVFFFIWTWNEFLLPLVMLISNDNQTVSVALGVLQGQRLMDATMTNAAALLGVLPAIVFFLLFQRTLTRGIAVGAVK
;
A
#
# COMPACT_ATOMS: atom_id res chain seq x y z
N MET A 1 11.95 -4.60 -44.09
CA MET A 1 10.57 -4.42 -43.55
C MET A 1 10.70 -3.60 -42.27
N SER A 2 10.25 -2.37 -42.29
CA SER A 2 10.57 -1.34 -41.29
C SER A 2 10.07 -1.68 -39.90
N THR A 3 10.88 -1.40 -38.90
CA THR A 3 10.58 -1.48 -37.46
C THR A 3 9.24 -0.84 -37.04
N ALA A 4 8.73 0.07 -37.84
CA ALA A 4 7.43 0.71 -37.67
C ALA A 4 6.25 -0.28 -37.87
N LEU A 5 6.27 -1.13 -38.90
CA LEU A 5 5.19 -2.09 -39.18
C LEU A 5 5.02 -3.14 -38.06
N ARG A 6 6.06 -3.43 -37.29
CA ARG A 6 6.03 -4.37 -36.17
C ARG A 6 5.49 -3.73 -34.87
N ARG A 7 5.46 -2.39 -34.80
CA ARG A 7 4.98 -1.65 -33.60
C ARG A 7 3.45 -1.57 -33.52
N TYR A 8 2.75 -1.48 -34.67
CA TYR A 8 1.29 -1.37 -34.68
C TYR A 8 0.56 -2.57 -34.04
N PRO A 9 0.86 -3.84 -34.39
CA PRO A 9 0.19 -4.97 -33.75
C PRO A 9 0.47 -5.06 -32.25
N VAL A 10 1.67 -4.69 -31.79
CA VAL A 10 1.99 -4.62 -30.37
C VAL A 10 1.19 -3.51 -29.68
N LEU A 11 1.08 -2.34 -30.29
CA LEU A 11 0.27 -1.23 -29.77
C LEU A 11 -1.20 -1.62 -29.67
N ILE A 12 -1.76 -2.25 -30.72
CA ILE A 12 -3.15 -2.73 -30.72
C ILE A 12 -3.36 -3.76 -29.62
N ALA A 13 -2.46 -4.73 -29.47
CA ALA A 13 -2.53 -5.73 -28.41
C ALA A 13 -2.50 -5.10 -27.01
N LEU A 14 -1.64 -4.10 -26.80
CA LEU A 14 -1.56 -3.35 -25.54
C LEU A 14 -2.84 -2.53 -25.28
N CYS A 15 -3.40 -1.88 -26.29
CA CYS A 15 -4.65 -1.15 -26.17
C CYS A 15 -5.82 -2.09 -25.82
N VAL A 16 -5.91 -3.24 -26.48
CA VAL A 16 -6.94 -4.25 -26.19
C VAL A 16 -6.79 -4.78 -24.77
N ALA A 17 -5.56 -5.11 -24.36
CA ALA A 17 -5.28 -5.55 -22.99
C ALA A 17 -5.65 -4.48 -21.96
N ALA A 18 -5.30 -3.22 -22.20
CA ALA A 18 -5.65 -2.09 -21.35
C ALA A 18 -7.16 -1.91 -21.25
N LEU A 19 -7.87 -1.98 -22.39
CA LEU A 19 -9.33 -1.89 -22.42
C LEU A 19 -9.94 -3.01 -21.59
N PHE A 20 -9.50 -4.25 -21.79
CA PHE A 20 -9.98 -5.41 -21.03
C PHE A 20 -9.78 -5.25 -19.51
N MET A 21 -8.63 -4.67 -19.09
CA MET A 21 -8.36 -4.40 -17.69
C MET A 21 -9.23 -3.28 -17.11
N ILE A 22 -9.60 -2.28 -17.91
CA ILE A 22 -10.37 -1.12 -17.45
C ILE A 22 -11.86 -1.42 -17.37
N VAL A 23 -12.39 -2.28 -18.24
CA VAL A 23 -13.83 -2.60 -18.33
C VAL A 23 -14.47 -2.94 -16.98
N PRO A 24 -13.94 -3.83 -16.11
CA PRO A 24 -14.57 -4.13 -14.83
C PRO A 24 -14.70 -2.90 -13.92
N PHE A 25 -13.71 -2.01 -13.93
CA PHE A 25 -13.77 -0.76 -13.15
C PHE A 25 -14.80 0.21 -13.71
N LEU A 26 -14.95 0.28 -15.05
CA LEU A 26 -16.00 1.07 -15.68
C LEU A 26 -17.38 0.52 -15.33
N ILE A 27 -17.57 -0.80 -15.33
CA ILE A 27 -18.83 -1.44 -14.93
C ILE A 27 -19.18 -1.07 -13.48
N VAL A 28 -18.23 -1.18 -12.56
CA VAL A 28 -18.41 -0.76 -11.17
C VAL A 28 -18.79 0.72 -11.08
N ALA A 29 -18.07 1.59 -11.79
CA ALA A 29 -18.34 3.03 -11.77
C ALA A 29 -19.72 3.35 -12.34
N LEU A 30 -20.13 2.76 -13.48
CA LEU A 30 -21.45 2.97 -14.07
C LEU A 30 -22.57 2.48 -13.15
N ASN A 31 -22.42 1.31 -12.54
CA ASN A 31 -23.43 0.74 -11.65
C ASN A 31 -23.53 1.45 -10.30
N ALA A 32 -22.48 2.15 -9.87
CA ALA A 32 -22.52 3.01 -8.67
C ALA A 32 -23.48 4.20 -8.83
N PHE A 33 -23.83 4.58 -10.06
CA PHE A 33 -24.75 5.68 -10.38
C PHE A 33 -26.13 5.21 -10.86
N LYS A 34 -26.47 3.92 -10.72
CA LYS A 34 -27.80 3.38 -11.02
C LYS A 34 -28.65 3.25 -9.77
N SER A 35 -29.97 3.42 -9.93
CA SER A 35 -30.91 3.00 -8.90
C SER A 35 -31.05 1.47 -8.84
N PRO A 36 -31.45 0.87 -7.69
CA PRO A 36 -31.70 -0.57 -7.59
C PRO A 36 -32.73 -1.07 -8.60
N ALA A 37 -33.76 -0.27 -8.89
CA ALA A 37 -34.81 -0.59 -9.86
C ALA A 37 -34.24 -0.65 -11.29
N GLU A 38 -33.48 0.36 -11.68
CA GLU A 38 -32.81 0.42 -12.98
C GLU A 38 -31.82 -0.73 -13.18
N TYR A 39 -31.01 -1.03 -12.17
CA TYR A 39 -30.08 -2.15 -12.20
C TYR A 39 -30.79 -3.49 -12.42
N SER A 40 -31.95 -3.70 -11.76
CA SER A 40 -32.74 -4.92 -11.87
C SER A 40 -33.41 -5.04 -13.24
N GLN A 41 -33.84 -3.94 -13.87
CA GLN A 41 -34.52 -3.91 -15.15
C GLN A 41 -33.53 -3.99 -16.33
N ASN A 42 -32.49 -3.17 -16.32
CA ASN A 42 -31.59 -2.97 -17.45
C ASN A 42 -30.30 -3.79 -17.35
N GLY A 43 -30.01 -4.37 -16.18
CA GLY A 43 -28.84 -5.20 -15.93
C GLY A 43 -27.53 -4.40 -15.73
N PRO A 44 -26.41 -5.12 -15.44
CA PRO A 44 -25.14 -4.49 -15.07
C PRO A 44 -24.39 -3.82 -16.24
N LEU A 45 -24.69 -4.18 -17.48
CA LEU A 45 -23.95 -3.69 -18.66
C LEU A 45 -24.61 -2.50 -19.35
N SER A 46 -25.84 -2.13 -18.97
CA SER A 46 -26.49 -0.95 -19.53
C SER A 46 -25.82 0.34 -19.01
N LEU A 47 -25.92 1.40 -19.78
CA LEU A 47 -25.57 2.74 -19.31
C LEU A 47 -26.61 3.23 -18.32
N PRO A 48 -26.26 4.04 -17.31
CA PRO A 48 -27.24 4.63 -16.40
C PRO A 48 -28.13 5.65 -17.16
N ASP A 49 -29.44 5.62 -16.87
CA ASP A 49 -30.41 6.54 -17.46
C ASP A 49 -30.28 7.96 -16.85
N GLY A 50 -29.59 8.06 -15.69
CA GLY A 50 -29.30 9.31 -14.99
C GLY A 50 -28.23 9.11 -13.93
N PHE A 51 -27.87 10.20 -13.23
CA PHE A 51 -26.93 10.14 -12.11
C PHE A 51 -27.67 9.94 -10.78
N TYR A 52 -27.85 8.67 -10.39
CA TYR A 52 -28.41 8.32 -9.09
C TYR A 52 -27.27 8.26 -8.05
N VAL A 53 -27.27 9.21 -7.12
CA VAL A 53 -26.19 9.35 -6.13
C VAL A 53 -26.58 8.88 -4.72
N ASP A 54 -27.84 8.45 -4.54
CA ASP A 54 -28.31 8.08 -3.20
C ASP A 54 -27.59 6.82 -2.68
N GLY A 55 -27.24 5.86 -3.55
CA GLY A 55 -26.43 4.72 -3.14
C GLY A 55 -25.05 5.10 -2.56
N LEU A 56 -24.41 6.16 -3.12
CA LEU A 56 -23.15 6.70 -2.60
C LEU A 56 -23.37 7.41 -1.25
N LYS A 57 -24.44 8.20 -1.12
CA LYS A 57 -24.78 8.91 0.13
C LYS A 57 -25.13 7.92 1.23
N ASP A 58 -26.02 6.97 0.94
CA ASP A 58 -26.45 5.94 1.89
C ASP A 58 -25.27 5.13 2.42
N PHE A 59 -24.34 4.74 1.53
CA PHE A 59 -23.13 4.08 1.97
C PHE A 59 -22.28 4.98 2.84
N TRP A 60 -22.05 6.25 2.41
CA TRP A 60 -21.25 7.21 3.14
C TRP A 60 -21.72 7.42 4.56
N GLU A 61 -23.04 7.61 4.74
CA GLU A 61 -23.65 7.84 6.05
C GLU A 61 -23.71 6.56 6.89
N ARG A 62 -24.04 5.42 6.27
CA ARG A 62 -24.20 4.13 6.96
C ARG A 62 -22.94 3.64 7.62
N VAL A 63 -21.77 3.86 7.01
CA VAL A 63 -20.48 3.42 7.58
C VAL A 63 -19.71 4.54 8.27
N ASP A 64 -20.22 5.77 8.25
CA ASP A 64 -19.44 6.96 8.60
C ASP A 64 -18.10 6.97 7.82
N TYR A 65 -18.23 7.02 6.48
CA TYR A 65 -17.10 6.86 5.57
C TYR A 65 -15.99 7.88 5.82
N SER A 66 -16.32 9.10 6.26
CA SER A 66 -15.34 10.13 6.61
C SER A 66 -14.37 9.66 7.68
N GLN A 67 -14.88 9.03 8.73
CA GLN A 67 -14.08 8.47 9.82
C GLN A 67 -13.21 7.31 9.34
N LYS A 68 -13.77 6.41 8.51
CA LYS A 68 -13.02 5.26 7.95
C LYS A 68 -11.92 5.72 7.02
N LEU A 69 -12.19 6.72 6.19
CA LEU A 69 -11.22 7.34 5.31
C LEU A 69 -10.06 7.96 6.11
N PHE A 70 -10.39 8.74 7.14
CA PHE A 70 -9.39 9.30 8.04
C PHE A 70 -8.54 8.23 8.71
N ASN A 71 -9.15 7.17 9.25
CA ASN A 71 -8.44 6.05 9.87
C ASN A 71 -7.49 5.36 8.89
N SER A 72 -7.97 5.06 7.68
CA SER A 72 -7.14 4.43 6.65
C SER A 72 -5.96 5.29 6.23
N LEU A 73 -6.18 6.59 6.01
CA LEU A 73 -5.12 7.54 5.68
C LEU A 73 -4.10 7.67 6.82
N LEU A 74 -4.57 7.77 8.05
CA LEU A 74 -3.73 7.88 9.24
C LEU A 74 -2.88 6.62 9.41
N ILE A 75 -3.52 5.44 9.42
CA ILE A 75 -2.81 4.15 9.61
C ILE A 75 -1.80 3.95 8.49
N SER A 76 -2.22 4.03 7.22
CA SER A 76 -1.34 3.81 6.08
C SER A 76 -0.21 4.83 5.98
N GLY A 77 -0.49 6.09 6.30
CA GLY A 77 0.52 7.15 6.32
C GLY A 77 1.58 6.95 7.39
N PHE A 78 1.18 6.67 8.63
CA PHE A 78 2.12 6.39 9.71
C PHE A 78 2.93 5.13 9.47
N VAL A 79 2.30 4.04 9.02
CA VAL A 79 3.00 2.80 8.67
C VAL A 79 4.04 3.05 7.58
N ALA A 80 3.68 3.74 6.51
CA ALA A 80 4.61 4.02 5.42
C ALA A 80 5.85 4.80 5.91
N ILE A 81 5.66 5.83 6.72
CA ILE A 81 6.75 6.65 7.25
C ILE A 81 7.61 5.83 8.22
N LEU A 82 7.00 5.20 9.22
CA LEU A 82 7.72 4.47 10.26
C LEU A 82 8.44 3.24 9.71
N ALA A 83 7.80 2.48 8.80
CA ALA A 83 8.43 1.33 8.17
C ALA A 83 9.63 1.72 7.30
N VAL A 84 9.55 2.83 6.54
CA VAL A 84 10.71 3.35 5.80
C VAL A 84 11.83 3.77 6.74
N VAL A 85 11.52 4.49 7.82
CA VAL A 85 12.53 4.91 8.80
C VAL A 85 13.23 3.71 9.41
N LEU A 86 12.49 2.71 9.90
CA LEU A 86 13.08 1.48 10.45
C LEU A 86 13.89 0.71 9.41
N SER A 87 13.39 0.60 8.18
CA SER A 87 14.10 -0.06 7.08
C SER A 87 15.43 0.60 6.78
N VAL A 88 15.47 1.94 6.74
CA VAL A 88 16.70 2.72 6.50
C VAL A 88 17.72 2.50 7.60
N LEU A 89 17.30 2.57 8.86
CA LEU A 89 18.18 2.38 10.01
C LEU A 89 18.82 0.99 10.00
N ASN A 90 18.00 -0.04 9.82
CA ASN A 90 18.46 -1.43 9.74
C ASN A 90 19.37 -1.65 8.52
N ALA A 91 18.94 -1.21 7.34
CA ALA A 91 19.69 -1.37 6.11
C ALA A 91 21.02 -0.61 6.12
N TYR A 92 21.08 0.55 6.75
CA TYR A 92 22.33 1.28 6.95
C TYR A 92 23.32 0.50 7.81
N ALA A 93 22.87 -0.10 8.91
CA ALA A 93 23.70 -0.92 9.77
C ALA A 93 24.21 -2.19 9.03
N ILE A 94 23.37 -2.83 8.26
CA ILE A 94 23.66 -4.09 7.57
C ILE A 94 24.50 -3.85 6.31
N GLY A 95 24.07 -2.95 5.44
CA GLY A 95 24.65 -2.70 4.11
C GLY A 95 25.96 -1.92 4.19
N ILE A 96 25.92 -0.72 4.81
CA ILE A 96 27.07 0.19 4.92
C ILE A 96 27.91 -0.11 6.16
N GLY A 97 27.26 -0.30 7.32
CA GLY A 97 27.94 -0.57 8.59
C GLY A 97 28.59 -1.94 8.68
N ARG A 98 28.16 -2.88 7.84
CA ARG A 98 28.71 -4.25 7.74
C ARG A 98 28.89 -4.93 9.09
N ILE A 99 27.84 -4.91 9.90
CA ILE A 99 27.80 -5.54 11.22
C ILE A 99 28.25 -7.02 11.13
N LYS A 100 28.88 -7.52 12.19
CA LYS A 100 29.23 -8.95 12.30
C LYS A 100 27.94 -9.78 12.26
N GLY A 101 27.93 -10.86 11.50
CA GLY A 101 26.75 -11.72 11.35
C GLY A 101 25.65 -11.16 10.43
N ARG A 102 25.90 -10.13 9.62
CA ARG A 102 24.93 -9.51 8.71
C ARG A 102 24.16 -10.50 7.86
N THR A 103 24.83 -11.57 7.39
CA THR A 103 24.19 -12.60 6.56
C THR A 103 23.09 -13.35 7.33
N TRP A 104 23.33 -13.67 8.61
CA TRP A 104 22.33 -14.29 9.46
C TRP A 104 21.17 -13.34 9.80
N VAL A 105 21.48 -12.08 10.03
CA VAL A 105 20.44 -11.04 10.24
C VAL A 105 19.58 -10.89 8.99
N LEU A 106 20.18 -10.81 7.80
CA LEU A 106 19.43 -10.78 6.53
C LEU A 106 18.62 -12.06 6.32
N ALA A 107 19.19 -13.24 6.59
CA ALA A 107 18.48 -14.50 6.49
C ALA A 107 17.26 -14.51 7.43
N PHE A 108 17.38 -13.98 8.65
CA PHE A 108 16.25 -13.84 9.57
C PHE A 108 15.14 -12.94 8.99
N PHE A 109 15.47 -11.79 8.41
CA PHE A 109 14.47 -10.92 7.76
C PHE A 109 13.81 -11.59 6.56
N VAL A 110 14.56 -12.36 5.76
CA VAL A 110 13.99 -13.15 4.65
C VAL A 110 13.03 -14.20 5.18
N LEU A 111 13.42 -14.96 6.19
CA LEU A 111 12.55 -15.97 6.81
C LEU A 111 11.30 -15.35 7.43
N ALA A 112 11.42 -14.19 8.09
CA ALA A 112 10.28 -13.47 8.63
C ALA A 112 9.28 -13.05 7.53
N ASN A 113 9.77 -12.66 6.35
CA ASN A 113 8.91 -12.33 5.21
C ASN A 113 8.25 -13.55 4.55
N MET A 114 8.76 -14.76 4.78
CA MET A 114 8.16 -16.01 4.26
C MET A 114 6.98 -16.48 5.11
N LEU A 115 6.82 -15.97 6.32
CA LEU A 115 5.69 -16.32 7.16
C LEU A 115 4.41 -15.70 6.57
N PRO A 116 3.35 -16.50 6.34
CA PRO A 116 2.07 -15.95 5.93
C PRO A 116 1.51 -15.06 7.04
N GLN A 117 1.09 -13.84 6.69
CA GLN A 117 0.58 -12.88 7.68
C GLN A 117 -0.66 -13.41 8.40
N GLU A 118 -1.45 -14.21 7.72
CA GLU A 118 -2.65 -14.86 8.26
C GLU A 118 -2.32 -15.78 9.45
N ALA A 119 -1.17 -16.45 9.42
CA ALA A 119 -0.71 -17.30 10.53
C ALA A 119 -0.32 -16.49 11.77
N LEU A 120 0.01 -15.20 11.59
CA LEU A 120 0.41 -14.31 12.67
C LEU A 120 -0.78 -13.61 13.35
N VAL A 121 -1.99 -13.68 12.79
CA VAL A 121 -3.18 -12.97 13.28
C VAL A 121 -3.47 -13.35 14.74
N TYR A 122 -3.49 -14.63 15.07
CA TYR A 122 -3.79 -15.11 16.42
C TYR A 122 -2.74 -14.69 17.47
N PRO A 123 -1.43 -14.91 17.25
CA PRO A 123 -0.40 -14.41 18.17
C PRO A 123 -0.44 -12.89 18.35
N ILE A 124 -0.62 -12.14 17.26
CA ILE A 124 -0.69 -10.68 17.30
C ILE A 124 -1.91 -10.19 18.10
N TYR A 125 -3.06 -10.83 17.91
CA TYR A 125 -4.26 -10.55 18.69
C TYR A 125 -4.00 -10.71 20.20
N TYR A 126 -3.39 -11.84 20.61
CA TYR A 126 -3.05 -12.08 22.01
C TYR A 126 -2.08 -11.05 22.57
N LEU A 127 -0.98 -10.80 21.86
CA LEU A 127 0.01 -9.80 22.26
C LEU A 127 -0.61 -8.40 22.40
N SER A 128 -1.50 -8.04 21.47
CA SER A 128 -2.18 -6.74 21.54
C SER A 128 -3.13 -6.62 22.70
N LYS A 129 -3.81 -7.71 23.07
CA LYS A 129 -4.66 -7.76 24.27
C LYS A 129 -3.85 -7.63 25.55
N GLU A 130 -2.78 -8.40 25.69
CA GLU A 130 -1.89 -8.32 26.86
C GLU A 130 -1.24 -6.97 27.02
N ALA A 131 -0.91 -6.31 25.90
CA ALA A 131 -0.34 -4.97 25.87
C ALA A 131 -1.38 -3.85 26.11
N GLY A 132 -2.69 -4.16 26.21
CA GLY A 132 -3.75 -3.16 26.32
C GLY A 132 -3.92 -2.30 25.06
N LEU A 133 -3.46 -2.78 23.91
CA LEU A 133 -3.52 -2.08 22.60
C LEU A 133 -4.62 -2.60 21.68
N TYR A 134 -5.34 -3.63 22.09
CA TYR A 134 -6.43 -4.22 21.30
C TYR A 134 -7.52 -3.17 21.02
N ASP A 135 -8.09 -3.22 19.83
CA ASP A 135 -9.08 -2.28 19.32
C ASP A 135 -8.58 -0.82 19.28
N THR A 136 -7.29 -0.64 18.98
CA THR A 136 -6.69 0.68 18.77
C THR A 136 -6.02 0.77 17.41
N ARG A 137 -6.08 1.94 16.76
CA ARG A 137 -5.34 2.21 15.52
C ARG A 137 -3.83 2.06 15.70
N LEU A 138 -3.33 2.34 16.91
CA LEU A 138 -1.92 2.23 17.24
C LEU A 138 -1.41 0.78 17.14
N SER A 139 -2.21 -0.21 17.55
CA SER A 139 -1.81 -1.62 17.42
C SER A 139 -1.56 -2.02 15.98
N VAL A 140 -2.45 -1.62 15.07
CA VAL A 140 -2.33 -1.89 13.63
C VAL A 140 -1.12 -1.16 13.04
N ILE A 141 -0.88 0.10 13.43
CA ILE A 141 0.29 0.87 13.01
C ILE A 141 1.59 0.16 13.43
N ILE A 142 1.70 -0.25 14.68
CA ILE A 142 2.90 -0.94 15.18
C ILE A 142 3.13 -2.24 14.42
N VAL A 143 2.11 -3.07 14.31
CA VAL A 143 2.21 -4.39 13.68
C VAL A 143 2.65 -4.26 12.22
N PHE A 144 1.95 -3.46 11.42
CA PHE A 144 2.33 -3.29 10.01
C PHE A 144 3.68 -2.61 9.84
N THR A 145 4.03 -1.67 10.71
CA THR A 145 5.36 -1.05 10.70
C THR A 145 6.46 -2.11 10.82
N VAL A 146 6.31 -3.05 11.75
CA VAL A 146 7.31 -4.12 11.97
C VAL A 146 7.35 -5.08 10.78
N ILE A 147 6.18 -5.55 10.31
CA ILE A 147 6.09 -6.50 9.19
C ILE A 147 6.70 -5.88 7.92
N GLN A 148 6.31 -4.66 7.57
CA GLN A 148 6.77 -4.02 6.35
C GLN A 148 8.23 -3.56 6.44
N ALA A 149 8.69 -3.16 7.63
CA ALA A 149 10.09 -2.85 7.85
C ALA A 149 11.01 -4.04 7.64
N ALA A 150 10.54 -5.27 7.87
CA ALA A 150 11.31 -6.47 7.55
C ALA A 150 11.58 -6.59 6.05
N PHE A 151 10.56 -6.40 5.21
CA PHE A 151 10.70 -6.37 3.76
C PHE A 151 11.60 -5.21 3.30
N GLY A 152 11.33 -3.99 3.80
CA GLY A 152 12.13 -2.82 3.43
C GLY A 152 13.59 -2.93 3.86
N THR A 153 13.87 -3.54 5.01
CA THR A 153 15.24 -3.82 5.47
C THR A 153 15.98 -4.73 4.50
N TYR A 154 15.34 -5.82 4.08
CA TYR A 154 15.94 -6.75 3.11
C TYR A 154 16.26 -6.04 1.80
N LEU A 155 15.29 -5.35 1.21
CA LEU A 155 15.44 -4.67 -0.07
C LEU A 155 16.49 -3.54 -0.01
N LEU A 156 16.41 -2.67 0.99
CA LEU A 156 17.35 -1.56 1.14
C LEU A 156 18.76 -2.03 1.50
N SER A 157 18.92 -3.12 2.23
CA SER A 157 20.24 -3.65 2.55
C SER A 157 21.01 -4.09 1.30
N SER A 158 20.31 -4.61 0.28
CA SER A 158 20.90 -4.90 -1.02
C SER A 158 21.34 -3.62 -1.73
N VAL A 159 20.45 -2.62 -1.81
CA VAL A 159 20.74 -1.34 -2.46
C VAL A 159 21.89 -0.60 -1.77
N LEU A 160 21.87 -0.52 -0.44
CA LEU A 160 22.91 0.16 0.35
C LEU A 160 24.21 -0.64 0.42
N GLY A 161 24.17 -1.94 0.16
CA GLY A 161 25.36 -2.78 0.04
C GLY A 161 26.23 -2.44 -1.18
N GLU A 162 25.61 -1.89 -2.24
CA GLU A 162 26.27 -1.43 -3.47
C GLU A 162 26.63 0.09 -3.41
N PHE A 163 26.39 0.75 -2.28
CA PHE A 163 26.68 2.18 -2.14
C PHE A 163 28.19 2.45 -2.26
N PRO A 164 28.62 3.47 -3.06
CA PRO A 164 30.03 3.77 -3.28
C PRO A 164 30.75 4.06 -1.94
N ARG A 165 31.79 3.28 -1.67
CA ARG A 165 32.55 3.40 -0.41
C ARG A 165 33.34 4.67 -0.32
N GLU A 166 33.81 5.15 -1.46
CA GLU A 166 34.61 6.36 -1.59
C GLU A 166 33.87 7.56 -1.02
N ILE A 167 32.56 7.62 -1.21
CA ILE A 167 31.71 8.70 -0.65
C ILE A 167 31.65 8.61 0.89
N ILE A 168 31.55 7.39 1.43
CA ILE A 168 31.48 7.18 2.87
C ILE A 168 32.85 7.45 3.52
N GLU A 169 33.94 7.06 2.87
CA GLU A 169 35.30 7.26 3.36
C GLU A 169 35.66 8.76 3.32
N ALA A 170 35.37 9.45 2.24
CA ALA A 170 35.56 10.90 2.14
C ALA A 170 34.81 11.64 3.25
N ALA A 171 33.54 11.32 3.47
CA ALA A 171 32.77 11.92 4.55
C ALA A 171 33.37 11.68 5.96
N ARG A 172 33.97 10.50 6.17
CA ARG A 172 34.67 10.21 7.44
C ARG A 172 35.95 11.01 7.60
N ILE A 173 36.70 11.22 6.52
CA ILE A 173 37.89 12.07 6.51
C ILE A 173 37.50 13.51 6.85
N ASP A 174 36.34 13.97 6.34
CA ASP A 174 35.76 15.29 6.65
C ASP A 174 35.18 15.38 8.09
N GLY A 175 35.33 14.34 8.91
CA GLY A 175 34.91 14.30 10.31
C GLY A 175 33.42 14.02 10.53
N ALA A 176 32.67 13.58 9.50
CA ALA A 176 31.25 13.26 9.65
C ALA A 176 31.06 12.01 10.51
N ASN A 177 30.20 12.10 11.52
CA ASN A 177 29.78 10.96 12.30
C ASN A 177 28.74 10.09 11.58
N LYS A 178 28.46 8.88 12.11
CA LYS A 178 27.54 7.91 11.49
C LYS A 178 26.15 8.46 11.21
N TRP A 179 25.60 9.30 12.10
CA TRP A 179 24.29 9.93 11.94
C TRP A 179 24.29 11.00 10.85
N GLN A 180 25.37 11.79 10.77
CA GLN A 180 25.54 12.77 9.69
C GLN A 180 25.66 12.09 8.33
N ILE A 181 26.42 11.00 8.25
CA ILE A 181 26.54 10.20 7.01
C ILE A 181 25.15 9.66 6.61
N LEU A 182 24.42 9.06 7.55
CA LEU A 182 23.08 8.53 7.28
C LEU A 182 22.13 9.62 6.75
N TRP A 183 21.95 10.69 7.51
CA TRP A 183 20.89 11.67 7.20
C TRP A 183 21.29 12.72 6.16
N ARG A 184 22.57 13.04 6.01
CA ARG A 184 23.04 14.06 5.06
C ARG A 184 23.55 13.48 3.74
N ILE A 185 23.89 12.20 3.69
CA ILE A 185 24.46 11.56 2.49
C ILE A 185 23.57 10.41 2.01
N VAL A 186 23.42 9.36 2.83
CA VAL A 186 22.76 8.12 2.41
C VAL A 186 21.27 8.35 2.13
N VAL A 187 20.53 8.97 3.04
CA VAL A 187 19.10 9.24 2.87
C VAL A 187 18.83 10.13 1.65
N PRO A 188 19.52 11.27 1.45
CA PRO A 188 19.30 12.10 0.27
C PRO A 188 19.58 11.39 -1.06
N VAL A 189 20.65 10.61 -1.14
CA VAL A 189 20.99 9.82 -2.35
C VAL A 189 19.96 8.73 -2.60
N SER A 190 19.46 8.10 -1.54
CA SER A 190 18.47 7.01 -1.62
C SER A 190 17.02 7.49 -1.72
N ARG A 191 16.75 8.80 -1.73
CA ARG A 191 15.38 9.35 -1.79
C ARG A 191 14.46 8.71 -2.82
N PRO A 192 14.91 8.43 -4.07
CA PRO A 192 14.02 7.80 -5.05
C PRO A 192 13.54 6.41 -4.58
N THR A 193 14.46 5.58 -4.08
CA THR A 193 14.14 4.24 -3.57
C THR A 193 13.27 4.30 -2.32
N LEU A 194 13.55 5.22 -1.39
CA LEU A 194 12.76 5.42 -0.19
C LEU A 194 11.33 5.88 -0.53
N GLY A 195 11.20 6.76 -1.52
CA GLY A 195 9.88 7.19 -2.01
C GLY A 195 9.06 6.04 -2.59
N VAL A 196 9.69 5.16 -3.36
CA VAL A 196 9.02 3.95 -3.88
C VAL A 196 8.56 3.04 -2.75
N LEU A 197 9.42 2.79 -1.76
CA LEU A 197 9.06 1.98 -0.60
C LEU A 197 7.91 2.60 0.21
N ALA A 198 7.93 3.91 0.43
CA ALA A 198 6.86 4.61 1.13
C ALA A 198 5.52 4.44 0.43
N VAL A 199 5.50 4.59 -0.90
CA VAL A 199 4.28 4.38 -1.71
C VAL A 199 3.83 2.92 -1.63
N PHE A 200 4.76 1.97 -1.71
CA PHE A 200 4.45 0.54 -1.62
C PHE A 200 3.83 0.20 -0.26
N PHE A 201 4.42 0.65 0.84
CA PHE A 201 3.94 0.41 2.18
C PHE A 201 2.57 1.06 2.43
N PHE A 202 2.35 2.26 1.90
CA PHE A 202 1.06 2.91 1.98
C PHE A 202 -0.02 2.09 1.27
N ILE A 203 0.21 1.72 0.00
CA ILE A 203 -0.77 0.95 -0.80
C ILE A 203 -1.01 -0.42 -0.17
N TRP A 204 0.02 -1.08 0.31
CA TRP A 204 -0.11 -2.38 0.97
C TRP A 204 -0.99 -2.28 2.21
N THR A 205 -0.69 -1.35 3.12
CA THR A 205 -1.51 -1.13 4.33
C THR A 205 -2.94 -0.69 4.00
N TRP A 206 -3.11 0.17 2.98
CA TRP A 206 -4.43 0.63 2.54
C TRP A 206 -5.36 -0.50 2.13
N ASN A 207 -4.83 -1.49 1.41
CA ASN A 207 -5.60 -2.62 0.90
C ASN A 207 -5.77 -3.75 1.94
N GLU A 208 -5.10 -3.66 3.08
CA GLU A 208 -5.15 -4.72 4.07
C GLU A 208 -6.52 -4.80 4.75
N PHE A 209 -7.02 -6.03 4.84
CA PHE A 209 -8.36 -6.30 5.35
C PHE A 209 -8.35 -7.19 6.59
N LEU A 210 -7.67 -8.34 6.54
CA LEU A 210 -7.84 -9.40 7.53
C LEU A 210 -7.32 -9.00 8.91
N LEU A 211 -6.12 -8.46 8.99
CA LEU A 211 -5.53 -8.08 10.27
C LEU A 211 -6.28 -6.90 10.91
N PRO A 212 -6.63 -5.81 10.19
CA PRO A 212 -7.50 -4.77 10.73
C PRO A 212 -8.89 -5.28 11.12
N LEU A 213 -9.47 -6.24 10.39
CA LEU A 213 -10.77 -6.84 10.74
C LEU A 213 -10.75 -7.51 12.12
N VAL A 214 -9.66 -8.20 12.45
CA VAL A 214 -9.51 -8.89 13.74
C VAL A 214 -9.10 -7.93 14.86
N MET A 215 -8.36 -6.88 14.51
CA MET A 215 -7.75 -5.97 15.49
C MET A 215 -8.61 -4.75 15.82
N LEU A 216 -9.52 -4.33 14.94
CA LEU A 216 -10.34 -3.11 15.05
C LEU A 216 -11.83 -3.48 15.04
N ILE A 217 -12.36 -3.83 16.22
CA ILE A 217 -13.76 -4.27 16.35
C ILE A 217 -14.70 -3.06 16.40
N SER A 218 -14.32 -2.01 17.15
CA SER A 218 -15.16 -0.82 17.30
C SER A 218 -15.33 -0.11 15.96
N ASN A 219 -16.57 0.23 15.62
CA ASN A 219 -16.88 0.93 14.37
C ASN A 219 -15.97 2.15 14.16
N ASP A 220 -15.73 2.96 15.18
CA ASP A 220 -14.94 4.20 15.10
C ASP A 220 -13.46 3.98 14.72
N ASN A 221 -12.91 2.79 14.98
CA ASN A 221 -11.54 2.46 14.68
C ASN A 221 -11.32 1.78 13.33
N GLN A 222 -12.39 1.27 12.69
CA GLN A 222 -12.30 0.52 11.45
C GLN A 222 -11.72 1.33 10.29
N THR A 223 -11.07 0.61 9.37
CA THR A 223 -10.60 1.14 8.08
C THR A 223 -11.69 1.04 7.00
N VAL A 224 -11.46 1.70 5.86
CA VAL A 224 -12.35 1.60 4.69
C VAL A 224 -12.51 0.14 4.24
N SER A 225 -11.41 -0.61 4.14
CA SER A 225 -11.44 -2.02 3.71
C SER A 225 -12.29 -2.88 4.65
N VAL A 226 -12.19 -2.68 5.96
CA VAL A 226 -12.98 -3.40 6.97
C VAL A 226 -14.45 -3.03 6.88
N ALA A 227 -14.78 -1.74 6.79
CA ALA A 227 -16.16 -1.29 6.71
C ALA A 227 -16.89 -1.84 5.47
N LEU A 228 -16.20 -1.87 4.31
CA LEU A 228 -16.70 -2.49 3.09
C LEU A 228 -17.01 -3.99 3.30
N GLY A 229 -16.05 -4.74 3.83
CA GLY A 229 -16.19 -6.17 4.03
C GLY A 229 -17.28 -6.55 5.06
N VAL A 230 -17.39 -5.79 6.14
CA VAL A 230 -18.41 -6.03 7.19
C VAL A 230 -19.81 -5.83 6.64
N LEU A 231 -20.08 -4.72 5.93
CA LEU A 231 -21.39 -4.48 5.34
C LEU A 231 -21.77 -5.50 4.27
N GLN A 232 -20.83 -5.89 3.44
CA GLN A 232 -21.03 -6.92 2.43
C GLN A 232 -21.35 -8.28 3.08
N GLY A 233 -20.61 -8.65 4.13
CA GLY A 233 -20.83 -9.88 4.88
C GLY A 233 -22.19 -9.95 5.58
N GLN A 234 -22.73 -8.81 6.02
CA GLN A 234 -24.04 -8.71 6.64
C GLN A 234 -25.21 -8.69 5.62
N ARG A 235 -24.92 -8.71 4.33
CA ARG A 235 -25.92 -8.60 3.25
C ARG A 235 -26.80 -7.36 3.38
N LEU A 236 -26.28 -6.27 3.91
CA LEU A 236 -26.98 -5.00 4.08
C LEU A 236 -26.91 -4.10 2.85
N MET A 237 -26.22 -4.55 1.83
CA MET A 237 -26.05 -3.82 0.56
C MET A 237 -26.67 -4.59 -0.61
N ASP A 238 -27.40 -3.88 -1.46
CA ASP A 238 -27.75 -4.35 -2.79
C ASP A 238 -26.56 -4.20 -3.77
N ALA A 239 -26.77 -4.63 -5.01
CA ALA A 239 -25.71 -4.59 -6.03
C ALA A 239 -25.24 -3.16 -6.34
N THR A 240 -26.15 -2.17 -6.37
CA THR A 240 -25.80 -0.77 -6.69
C THR A 240 -25.03 -0.13 -5.56
N MET A 241 -25.44 -0.36 -4.31
CA MET A 241 -24.73 0.10 -3.12
C MET A 241 -23.36 -0.56 -2.98
N THR A 242 -23.24 -1.85 -3.34
CA THR A 242 -21.94 -2.56 -3.38
C THR A 242 -21.00 -1.91 -4.40
N ASN A 243 -21.49 -1.54 -5.59
CA ASN A 243 -20.69 -0.84 -6.59
C ASN A 243 -20.32 0.58 -6.13
N ALA A 244 -21.23 1.30 -5.48
CA ALA A 244 -20.96 2.61 -4.90
C ALA A 244 -19.87 2.53 -3.82
N ALA A 245 -19.97 1.55 -2.94
CA ALA A 245 -18.96 1.26 -1.92
C ALA A 245 -17.60 0.92 -2.52
N ALA A 246 -17.55 0.06 -3.53
CA ALA A 246 -16.34 -0.30 -4.24
C ALA A 246 -15.70 0.92 -4.93
N LEU A 247 -16.50 1.76 -5.58
CA LEU A 247 -16.04 3.01 -6.20
C LEU A 247 -15.39 3.94 -5.15
N LEU A 248 -16.07 4.18 -4.03
CA LEU A 248 -15.52 4.99 -2.92
C LEU A 248 -14.26 4.38 -2.32
N GLY A 249 -14.18 3.06 -2.20
CA GLY A 249 -13.00 2.37 -1.69
C GLY A 249 -11.77 2.48 -2.60
N VAL A 250 -11.98 2.50 -3.93
CA VAL A 250 -10.91 2.56 -4.94
C VAL A 250 -10.44 4.00 -5.20
N LEU A 251 -11.34 4.99 -5.12
CA LEU A 251 -11.02 6.38 -5.43
C LEU A 251 -9.79 6.93 -4.69
N PRO A 252 -9.63 6.76 -3.37
CA PRO A 252 -8.44 7.25 -2.66
C PRO A 252 -7.15 6.59 -3.14
N ALA A 253 -7.20 5.30 -3.48
CA ALA A 253 -6.04 4.59 -4.02
C ALA A 253 -5.64 5.12 -5.41
N ILE A 254 -6.63 5.42 -6.27
CA ILE A 254 -6.39 6.06 -7.57
C ILE A 254 -5.77 7.45 -7.39
N VAL A 255 -6.33 8.28 -6.52
CA VAL A 255 -5.81 9.61 -6.22
C VAL A 255 -4.37 9.52 -5.72
N PHE A 256 -4.11 8.62 -4.79
CA PHE A 256 -2.77 8.39 -4.27
C PHE A 256 -1.80 7.94 -5.39
N PHE A 257 -2.22 7.00 -6.24
CA PHE A 257 -1.41 6.57 -7.38
C PHE A 257 -1.09 7.73 -8.33
N LEU A 258 -2.07 8.55 -8.69
CA LEU A 258 -1.87 9.69 -9.59
C LEU A 258 -0.91 10.73 -9.00
N LEU A 259 -0.95 10.95 -7.68
CA LEU A 259 -0.02 11.85 -7.00
C LEU A 259 1.42 11.31 -7.01
N PHE A 260 1.59 10.01 -6.83
CA PHE A 260 2.91 9.39 -6.64
C PHE A 260 3.43 8.58 -7.84
N GLN A 261 2.70 8.49 -8.98
CA GLN A 261 3.10 7.74 -10.17
C GLN A 261 4.50 8.07 -10.68
N ARG A 262 4.91 9.34 -10.60
CA ARG A 262 6.26 9.76 -11.03
C ARG A 262 7.36 9.21 -10.13
N THR A 263 7.07 9.03 -8.86
CA THR A 263 8.00 8.42 -7.89
C THR A 263 8.16 6.93 -8.19
N LEU A 264 7.07 6.24 -8.48
CA LEU A 264 7.07 4.82 -8.84
C LEU A 264 7.84 4.56 -10.14
N THR A 265 7.56 5.31 -11.19
CA THR A 265 8.22 5.12 -12.50
C THR A 265 9.71 5.40 -12.47
N ARG A 266 10.17 6.40 -11.71
CA ARG A 266 11.61 6.70 -11.55
C ARG A 266 12.35 5.61 -10.77
N GLY A 267 11.73 5.03 -9.75
CA GLY A 267 12.34 3.97 -8.96
C GLY A 267 12.52 2.67 -9.74
N ILE A 268 11.57 2.31 -10.58
CA ILE A 268 11.65 1.13 -11.47
C ILE A 268 12.74 1.30 -12.52
N ALA A 269 12.89 2.50 -13.09
CA ALA A 269 13.91 2.78 -14.10
C ALA A 269 15.34 2.65 -13.54
N VAL A 270 15.60 3.06 -12.31
CA VAL A 270 16.91 2.92 -11.65
C VAL A 270 17.27 1.44 -11.41
N GLY A 271 16.30 0.57 -11.15
CA GLY A 271 16.50 -0.87 -10.99
C GLY A 271 16.65 -1.66 -12.30
N ALA A 272 16.20 -1.10 -13.42
CA ALA A 272 16.21 -1.77 -14.74
C ALA A 272 17.44 -1.44 -15.59
N VAL A 273 18.25 -0.45 -15.23
CA VAL A 273 19.51 -0.11 -15.89
C VAL A 273 20.65 -0.80 -15.14
N LYS A 274 20.83 -2.07 -15.44
CA LYS A 274 22.06 -2.86 -15.22
C LYS A 274 22.58 -3.31 -16.54
#